data_cbe9f82c83d873fb1fc162aa94aa40de
#
_entry.id   cbe9f82c83d873fb1fc162aa94aa40de
#
_cell.length_a   1.000
_cell.length_b   1.000
_cell.length_c   1.000
_cell.angle_alpha   90.00
_cell.angle_beta   90.00
_cell.angle_gamma   90.00
#
_symmetry.space_group_name_H-M   'P 1'
#
loop_
_entity.id
_entity.type
_entity.pdbx_description
1 polymer ?
#
loop_
_entity_poly.entity_id
_entity_poly.type
_entity_poly.pdbx_seq_one_letter_code
_entity_poly.pdbx_strand_id
1 'polypeptide(L)'
;MSNVIDAWFSNTATVTDSKGNQFGVQVAIGTSGNIDLVQQSKKMFHNPKDYNCLEYDDVWENSGKIGFFLPCYLTNQEFKDDNGNTDVEAALKFYMDKRIEAGESGDPEALRYTKMNYPIVPSDMWISSRGHHFPVMELMDREKALIKNGKYKDYDKVIFSWDSTKQNGVRWEIDMLAEP
;
A
#
# COMPACT_ATOMS: atom_id res chain seq x y z
N MET A 1 18.69 -14.64 -0.43
CA MET A 1 17.81 -13.83 -1.29
C MET A 1 18.40 -12.44 -1.38
N SER A 2 18.64 -11.92 -2.59
CA SER A 2 19.12 -10.56 -2.77
C SER A 2 18.02 -9.60 -2.31
N ASN A 3 18.41 -8.65 -1.47
CA ASN A 3 17.53 -7.60 -0.98
C ASN A 3 17.26 -6.62 -2.15
N VAL A 4 15.99 -6.39 -2.49
CA VAL A 4 15.59 -5.48 -3.60
C VAL A 4 16.15 -4.07 -3.39
N ILE A 5 16.14 -3.59 -2.15
CA ILE A 5 16.66 -2.27 -1.79
C ILE A 5 18.18 -2.22 -1.98
N ASP A 6 18.89 -3.26 -1.56
CA ASP A 6 20.36 -3.33 -1.75
C ASP A 6 20.71 -3.38 -3.25
N ALA A 7 19.96 -4.15 -4.04
CA ALA A 7 20.12 -4.17 -5.49
C ALA A 7 19.83 -2.79 -6.12
N TRP A 8 18.81 -2.09 -5.66
CA TRP A 8 18.49 -0.75 -6.11
C TRP A 8 19.65 0.22 -5.90
N PHE A 9 20.17 0.31 -4.67
CA PHE A 9 21.29 1.20 -4.37
C PHE A 9 22.58 0.77 -5.07
N SER A 10 22.86 -0.52 -5.18
CA SER A 10 24.04 -1.03 -5.89
C SER A 10 24.01 -0.66 -7.37
N ASN A 11 22.83 -0.70 -7.99
CA ASN A 11 22.66 -0.36 -9.40
C ASN A 11 22.69 1.16 -9.66
N THR A 12 22.48 1.99 -8.66
CA THR A 12 22.53 3.45 -8.80
C THR A 12 23.91 3.89 -9.33
N ALA A 13 24.98 3.21 -8.91
CA ALA A 13 26.33 3.50 -9.38
C ALA A 13 26.51 3.27 -10.89
N THR A 14 25.69 2.42 -11.53
CA THR A 14 25.77 2.14 -12.96
C THR A 14 25.14 3.22 -13.83
N VAL A 15 24.31 4.07 -13.24
CA VAL A 15 23.59 5.16 -13.92
C VAL A 15 24.03 6.55 -13.46
N THR A 16 25.13 6.61 -12.68
CA THR A 16 25.67 7.85 -12.10
C THR A 16 27.16 7.99 -12.44
N ASP A 17 27.60 9.18 -12.83
CA ASP A 17 29.00 9.44 -13.11
C ASP A 17 29.84 9.62 -11.83
N SER A 18 31.15 9.76 -11.98
CA SER A 18 32.09 9.96 -10.86
C SER A 18 31.87 11.25 -10.07
N LYS A 19 31.07 12.18 -10.60
CA LYS A 19 30.73 13.46 -9.96
C LYS A 19 29.35 13.42 -9.29
N GLY A 20 28.65 12.27 -9.36
CA GLY A 20 27.32 12.09 -8.81
C GLY A 20 26.18 12.55 -9.75
N ASN A 21 26.48 12.90 -11.01
CA ASN A 21 25.43 13.26 -11.96
C ASN A 21 24.79 12.00 -12.55
N GLN A 22 23.47 11.93 -12.53
CA GLN A 22 22.75 10.82 -13.12
C GLN A 22 22.67 11.01 -14.64
N PHE A 23 23.13 10.02 -15.40
CA PHE A 23 23.10 9.97 -16.87
C PHE A 23 22.16 8.92 -17.42
N GLY A 24 21.65 8.02 -16.60
CA GLY A 24 20.76 6.94 -16.99
C GLY A 24 19.49 6.91 -16.13
N VAL A 25 18.58 5.99 -16.48
CA VAL A 25 17.33 5.75 -15.76
C VAL A 25 17.36 4.36 -15.20
N GLN A 26 16.98 4.23 -13.94
CA GLN A 26 16.78 2.94 -13.28
C GLN A 26 15.28 2.74 -13.06
N VAL A 27 14.78 1.57 -13.46
CA VAL A 27 13.36 1.22 -13.32
C VAL A 27 13.26 -0.10 -12.56
N ALA A 28 12.50 -0.10 -11.46
CA ALA A 28 12.11 -1.33 -10.78
C ALA A 28 10.65 -1.64 -11.14
N ILE A 29 10.41 -2.79 -11.73
CA ILE A 29 9.08 -3.27 -12.08
C ILE A 29 8.80 -4.53 -11.27
N GLY A 30 7.63 -4.59 -10.66
CA GLY A 30 7.18 -5.75 -9.90
C GLY A 30 5.69 -5.96 -10.03
N THR A 31 5.28 -7.20 -9.79
CA THR A 31 3.88 -7.58 -9.60
C THR A 31 3.61 -7.83 -8.12
N SER A 32 2.34 -7.89 -7.76
CA SER A 32 1.91 -8.35 -6.43
C SER A 32 2.45 -9.75 -6.12
N GLY A 33 2.59 -10.05 -4.85
CA GLY A 33 3.08 -11.36 -4.40
C GLY A 33 2.95 -11.56 -2.90
N ASN A 34 3.57 -12.64 -2.40
CA ASN A 34 3.60 -12.88 -0.96
C ASN A 34 4.25 -11.70 -0.24
N ILE A 35 3.53 -11.09 0.70
CA ILE A 35 3.95 -9.90 1.43
C ILE A 35 5.33 -10.05 2.08
N ASP A 36 5.68 -11.24 2.56
CA ASP A 36 6.98 -11.48 3.20
C ASP A 36 8.16 -11.33 2.21
N LEU A 37 7.91 -11.60 0.93
CA LEU A 37 8.90 -11.48 -0.13
C LEU A 37 8.94 -10.07 -0.73
N VAL A 38 7.82 -9.35 -0.69
CA VAL A 38 7.68 -8.04 -1.33
C VAL A 38 7.66 -6.86 -0.35
N GLN A 39 7.89 -7.10 0.94
CA GLN A 39 7.90 -6.03 1.96
C GLN A 39 8.81 -4.86 1.61
N GLN A 40 9.96 -5.13 1.03
CA GLN A 40 10.91 -4.10 0.64
C GLN A 40 10.41 -3.28 -0.54
N SER A 41 9.82 -3.94 -1.54
CA SER A 41 9.19 -3.27 -2.67
C SER A 41 8.00 -2.43 -2.20
N LYS A 42 7.23 -2.92 -1.22
CA LYS A 42 6.16 -2.15 -0.57
C LYS A 42 6.70 -0.88 0.09
N LYS A 43 7.81 -0.97 0.83
CA LYS A 43 8.44 0.21 1.46
C LYS A 43 8.88 1.23 0.41
N MET A 44 9.57 0.80 -0.65
CA MET A 44 9.98 1.68 -1.74
C MET A 44 8.78 2.36 -2.41
N PHE A 45 7.71 1.60 -2.65
CA PHE A 45 6.52 2.08 -3.31
C PHE A 45 5.78 3.16 -2.50
N HIS A 46 5.66 2.97 -1.19
CA HIS A 46 4.97 3.93 -0.31
C HIS A 46 5.85 5.08 0.19
N ASN A 47 7.18 4.97 0.02
CA ASN A 47 8.12 6.01 0.42
C ASN A 47 9.14 6.26 -0.71
N PRO A 48 8.69 6.60 -1.93
CA PRO A 48 9.58 6.69 -3.09
C PRO A 48 10.70 7.69 -2.90
N LYS A 49 10.47 8.79 -2.20
CA LYS A 49 11.46 9.82 -1.90
C LYS A 49 12.67 9.30 -1.13
N ASP A 50 12.47 8.38 -0.18
CA ASP A 50 13.54 7.81 0.63
C ASP A 50 14.53 6.97 -0.19
N TYR A 51 14.09 6.54 -1.37
CA TYR A 51 14.86 5.71 -2.31
C TYR A 51 15.26 6.46 -3.59
N ASN A 52 15.10 7.79 -3.60
CA ASN A 52 15.36 8.64 -4.77
C ASN A 52 14.58 8.18 -6.02
N CYS A 53 13.34 7.75 -5.82
CA CYS A 53 12.41 7.38 -6.87
C CYS A 53 11.47 8.54 -7.18
N LEU A 54 10.90 8.52 -8.40
CA LEU A 54 9.85 9.46 -8.78
C LEU A 54 8.60 9.25 -7.93
N GLU A 55 7.99 10.36 -7.52
CA GLU A 55 6.78 10.38 -6.70
C GLU A 55 5.57 10.69 -7.56
N TYR A 56 4.49 9.94 -7.35
CA TYR A 56 3.20 10.14 -7.99
C TYR A 56 2.11 10.33 -6.94
N ASP A 57 1.11 11.14 -7.25
CA ASP A 57 -0.05 11.27 -6.37
C ASP A 57 -0.91 10.00 -6.42
N ASP A 58 -1.27 9.48 -5.25
CA ASP A 58 -2.22 8.39 -5.16
C ASP A 58 -3.63 8.89 -5.42
N VAL A 59 -4.05 8.85 -6.69
CA VAL A 59 -5.38 9.28 -7.13
C VAL A 59 -6.48 8.25 -6.83
N TRP A 60 -6.10 7.03 -6.40
CA TRP A 60 -7.05 5.94 -6.13
C TRP A 60 -7.49 5.87 -4.68
N GLU A 61 -6.56 5.98 -3.74
CA GLU A 61 -6.80 5.83 -2.31
C GLU A 61 -6.51 7.12 -1.52
N ASN A 62 -5.94 8.13 -2.20
CA ASN A 62 -5.61 9.41 -1.60
C ASN A 62 -4.65 9.28 -0.41
N SER A 63 -3.73 8.31 -0.47
CA SER A 63 -2.76 8.00 0.59
C SER A 63 -1.49 8.87 0.56
N GLY A 64 -1.46 9.89 -0.32
CA GLY A 64 -0.35 10.81 -0.48
C GLY A 64 0.54 10.48 -1.68
N LYS A 65 1.85 10.46 -1.49
CA LYS A 65 2.82 10.17 -2.56
C LYS A 65 3.23 8.70 -2.55
N ILE A 66 3.19 8.08 -3.73
CA ILE A 66 3.53 6.67 -3.95
C ILE A 66 4.42 6.51 -5.18
N GLY A 67 4.96 5.31 -5.40
CA GLY A 67 5.53 4.89 -6.68
C GLY A 67 4.48 4.83 -7.78
N PHE A 68 4.92 4.65 -9.03
CA PHE A 68 3.98 4.53 -10.14
C PHE A 68 3.14 3.25 -10.02
N PHE A 69 1.82 3.42 -10.07
CA PHE A 69 0.86 2.32 -10.06
C PHE A 69 0.11 2.24 -11.39
N LEU A 70 0.00 1.02 -11.93
CA LEU A 70 -0.77 0.77 -13.13
C LEU A 70 -1.86 -0.27 -12.82
N PRO A 71 -3.13 0.15 -12.69
CA PRO A 71 -4.23 -0.75 -12.36
C PRO A 71 -4.54 -1.72 -13.51
N CYS A 72 -5.01 -2.92 -13.15
CA CYS A 72 -5.26 -4.00 -14.10
C CYS A 72 -6.24 -3.63 -15.22
N TYR A 73 -7.25 -2.81 -14.93
CA TYR A 73 -8.25 -2.41 -15.92
C TYR A 73 -7.69 -1.53 -17.04
N LEU A 74 -6.53 -0.89 -16.85
CA LEU A 74 -5.86 -0.12 -17.92
C LEU A 74 -4.95 -0.99 -18.81
N THR A 75 -4.63 -2.21 -18.40
CA THR A 75 -3.68 -3.09 -19.12
C THR A 75 -4.36 -4.12 -20.01
N ASN A 76 -5.64 -4.41 -19.80
CA ASN A 76 -6.34 -5.45 -20.54
C ASN A 76 -6.67 -5.01 -21.97
N GLN A 77 -6.16 -5.78 -22.94
CA GLN A 77 -6.32 -5.50 -24.37
C GLN A 77 -7.75 -5.67 -24.86
N GLU A 78 -8.56 -6.52 -24.20
CA GLU A 78 -9.95 -6.79 -24.61
C GLU A 78 -10.85 -5.56 -24.50
N PHE A 79 -10.44 -4.58 -23.69
CA PHE A 79 -11.19 -3.34 -23.46
C PHE A 79 -10.54 -2.14 -24.14
N LYS A 80 -9.65 -2.35 -25.11
CA LYS A 80 -8.97 -1.27 -25.84
C LYS A 80 -9.54 -1.09 -27.22
N ASP A 81 -9.71 0.17 -27.63
CA ASP A 81 -10.00 0.55 -29.00
C ASP A 81 -8.73 0.42 -29.91
N ASP A 82 -8.91 0.64 -31.21
CA ASP A 82 -7.82 0.59 -32.19
C ASP A 82 -6.71 1.64 -31.92
N ASN A 83 -7.00 2.69 -31.14
CA ASN A 83 -6.05 3.73 -30.74
C ASN A 83 -5.36 3.42 -29.41
N GLY A 84 -5.72 2.31 -28.75
CA GLY A 84 -5.18 1.89 -27.47
C GLY A 84 -5.85 2.54 -26.25
N ASN A 85 -6.95 3.27 -26.43
CA ASN A 85 -7.72 3.83 -25.32
C ASN A 85 -8.57 2.74 -24.67
N THR A 86 -8.58 2.69 -23.35
CA THR A 86 -9.33 1.69 -22.60
C THR A 86 -10.76 2.17 -22.33
N ASP A 87 -11.75 1.32 -22.61
CA ASP A 87 -13.09 1.46 -22.02
C ASP A 87 -13.01 1.13 -20.53
N VAL A 88 -12.75 2.16 -19.72
CA VAL A 88 -12.51 2.04 -18.29
C VAL A 88 -13.74 1.50 -17.55
N GLU A 89 -14.94 1.89 -17.96
CA GLU A 89 -16.17 1.46 -17.30
C GLU A 89 -16.42 -0.03 -17.50
N ALA A 90 -16.32 -0.51 -18.75
CA ALA A 90 -16.47 -1.93 -19.06
C ALA A 90 -15.37 -2.78 -18.41
N ALA A 91 -14.11 -2.34 -18.46
CA ALA A 91 -12.98 -3.04 -17.85
C ALA A 91 -13.11 -3.11 -16.33
N LEU A 92 -13.48 -2.02 -15.68
CA LEU A 92 -13.65 -1.98 -14.22
C LEU A 92 -14.79 -2.89 -13.79
N LYS A 93 -15.92 -2.85 -14.49
CA LYS A 93 -17.05 -3.74 -14.24
C LYS A 93 -16.63 -5.20 -14.31
N PHE A 94 -15.92 -5.61 -15.37
CA PHE A 94 -15.42 -6.97 -15.55
C PHE A 94 -14.59 -7.44 -14.32
N TYR A 95 -13.64 -6.61 -13.85
CA TYR A 95 -12.82 -7.00 -12.70
C TYR A 95 -13.58 -6.97 -11.38
N MET A 96 -14.61 -6.12 -11.25
CA MET A 96 -15.49 -6.13 -10.08
C MET A 96 -16.37 -7.37 -10.05
N ASP A 97 -16.97 -7.77 -11.19
CA ASP A 97 -17.75 -9.00 -11.30
C ASP A 97 -16.88 -10.23 -10.95
N LYS A 98 -15.64 -10.26 -11.44
CA LYS A 98 -14.67 -11.31 -11.10
C LYS A 98 -14.35 -11.38 -9.59
N ARG A 99 -14.34 -10.24 -8.89
CA ARG A 99 -14.17 -10.19 -7.43
C ARG A 99 -15.40 -10.70 -6.69
N ILE A 100 -16.59 -10.39 -7.18
CA ILE A 100 -17.86 -10.89 -6.63
C ILE A 100 -17.90 -12.41 -6.75
N GLU A 101 -17.64 -12.94 -7.95
CA GLU A 101 -17.59 -14.39 -8.21
C GLU A 101 -16.57 -15.10 -7.29
N ALA A 102 -15.37 -14.53 -7.16
CA ALA A 102 -14.35 -15.07 -6.25
C ALA A 102 -14.78 -15.04 -4.78
N GLY A 103 -15.52 -14.00 -4.36
CA GLY A 103 -16.07 -13.90 -3.01
C GLY A 103 -17.19 -14.91 -2.72
N GLU A 104 -17.96 -15.28 -3.75
CA GLU A 104 -19.04 -16.25 -3.66
C GLU A 104 -18.57 -17.71 -3.81
N SER A 105 -17.32 -17.95 -4.17
CA SER A 105 -16.77 -19.28 -4.44
C SER A 105 -16.69 -20.22 -3.22
N GLY A 106 -16.87 -19.68 -2.00
CA GLY A 106 -16.72 -20.43 -0.75
C GLY A 106 -15.25 -20.65 -0.33
N ASP A 107 -14.28 -20.25 -1.16
CA ASP A 107 -12.86 -20.25 -0.82
C ASP A 107 -12.45 -18.86 -0.31
N PRO A 108 -12.11 -18.71 0.99
CA PRO A 108 -11.72 -17.43 1.57
C PRO A 108 -10.46 -16.83 0.92
N GLU A 109 -9.64 -17.66 0.27
CA GLU A 109 -8.42 -17.22 -0.39
C GLU A 109 -8.67 -16.72 -1.83
N ALA A 110 -9.77 -17.17 -2.48
CA ALA A 110 -10.04 -16.87 -3.89
C ALA A 110 -10.17 -15.36 -4.14
N LEU A 111 -10.95 -14.66 -3.31
CA LEU A 111 -11.09 -13.20 -3.42
C LEU A 111 -9.76 -12.48 -3.20
N ARG A 112 -8.95 -12.95 -2.27
CA ARG A 112 -7.63 -12.39 -1.98
C ARG A 112 -6.68 -12.55 -3.17
N TYR A 113 -6.59 -13.75 -3.73
CA TYR A 113 -5.78 -13.99 -4.93
C TYR A 113 -6.26 -13.18 -6.13
N THR A 114 -7.58 -13.04 -6.29
CA THR A 114 -8.16 -12.25 -7.37
C THR A 114 -7.77 -10.77 -7.22
N LYS A 115 -7.87 -10.18 -6.04
CA LYS A 115 -7.42 -8.80 -5.78
C LYS A 115 -5.93 -8.64 -6.06
N MET A 116 -5.11 -9.56 -5.57
CA MET A 116 -3.67 -9.54 -5.71
C MET A 116 -3.21 -9.66 -7.18
N ASN A 117 -3.83 -10.55 -7.94
CA ASN A 117 -3.49 -10.76 -9.36
C ASN A 117 -4.06 -9.68 -10.28
N TYR A 118 -5.17 -9.07 -9.88
CA TYR A 118 -5.87 -8.02 -10.62
C TYR A 118 -6.10 -6.79 -9.75
N PRO A 119 -5.03 -6.06 -9.38
CA PRO A 119 -5.15 -4.91 -8.50
C PRO A 119 -5.87 -3.76 -9.21
N ILE A 120 -6.91 -3.24 -8.58
CA ILE A 120 -7.66 -2.07 -9.02
C ILE A 120 -7.12 -0.81 -8.33
N VAL A 121 -6.69 -0.96 -7.08
CA VAL A 121 -6.10 0.09 -6.26
C VAL A 121 -4.75 -0.35 -5.70
N PRO A 122 -3.86 0.58 -5.31
CA PRO A 122 -2.52 0.23 -4.84
C PRO A 122 -2.49 -0.77 -3.67
N SER A 123 -3.42 -0.67 -2.73
CA SER A 123 -3.45 -1.56 -1.56
C SER A 123 -3.75 -3.02 -1.90
N ASP A 124 -4.39 -3.29 -3.04
CA ASP A 124 -4.67 -4.66 -3.49
C ASP A 124 -3.38 -5.48 -3.74
N MET A 125 -2.27 -4.81 -4.07
CA MET A 125 -0.98 -5.48 -4.33
C MET A 125 -0.34 -6.09 -3.08
N TRP A 126 -0.72 -5.63 -1.88
CA TRP A 126 0.01 -5.90 -0.64
C TRP A 126 -0.74 -6.80 0.33
N ILE A 127 -1.68 -7.58 -0.16
CA ILE A 127 -2.49 -8.46 0.69
C ILE A 127 -1.66 -9.67 1.13
N SER A 128 -1.59 -9.90 2.45
CA SER A 128 -0.85 -11.04 3.01
C SER A 128 -1.48 -12.38 2.64
N SER A 129 -0.63 -13.38 2.33
CA SER A 129 -1.04 -14.74 2.02
C SER A 129 -1.10 -15.67 3.23
N ARG A 130 -0.72 -15.20 4.41
CA ARG A 130 -0.75 -16.05 5.61
C ARG A 130 -2.11 -15.96 6.28
N GLY A 131 -2.66 -17.13 6.63
CA GLY A 131 -3.79 -17.21 7.53
C GLY A 131 -3.41 -16.63 8.90
N HIS A 132 -3.73 -15.38 9.11
CA HIS A 132 -3.63 -14.77 10.42
C HIS A 132 -4.85 -15.16 11.23
N HIS A 133 -4.69 -15.33 12.55
CA HIS A 133 -5.81 -15.51 13.48
C HIS A 133 -6.75 -14.28 13.52
N PHE A 134 -6.33 -13.18 12.91
CA PHE A 134 -7.08 -11.94 12.81
C PHE A 134 -7.68 -11.76 11.42
N PRO A 135 -8.87 -11.21 11.28
CA PRO A 135 -9.51 -10.90 9.99
C PRO A 135 -8.80 -9.71 9.31
N VAL A 136 -7.68 -10.01 8.64
CA VAL A 136 -6.78 -9.00 8.07
C VAL A 136 -7.51 -8.07 7.08
N MET A 137 -8.41 -8.61 6.27
CA MET A 137 -9.18 -7.82 5.30
C MET A 137 -10.08 -6.79 5.99
N GLU A 138 -10.81 -7.21 7.03
CA GLU A 138 -11.67 -6.32 7.81
C GLU A 138 -10.85 -5.24 8.55
N LEU A 139 -9.66 -5.60 9.05
CA LEU A 139 -8.75 -4.67 9.70
C LEU A 139 -8.21 -3.63 8.71
N MET A 140 -7.81 -4.05 7.51
CA MET A 140 -7.36 -3.15 6.45
C MET A 140 -8.47 -2.21 5.99
N ASP A 141 -9.69 -2.71 5.82
CA ASP A 141 -10.84 -1.88 5.45
C ASP A 141 -11.19 -0.90 6.58
N ARG A 142 -11.03 -1.31 7.84
CA ARG A 142 -11.21 -0.44 9.00
C ARG A 142 -10.14 0.64 9.07
N GLU A 143 -8.88 0.29 8.84
CA GLU A 143 -7.76 1.23 8.77
C GLU A 143 -8.00 2.29 7.70
N LYS A 144 -8.36 1.87 6.47
CA LYS A 144 -8.70 2.79 5.38
C LYS A 144 -9.85 3.74 5.76
N ALA A 145 -10.89 3.21 6.40
CA ALA A 145 -12.02 4.02 6.85
C ALA A 145 -11.60 5.06 7.92
N LEU A 146 -10.70 4.70 8.83
CA LEU A 146 -10.17 5.60 9.85
C LEU A 146 -9.31 6.71 9.21
N ILE A 147 -8.44 6.37 8.28
CA ILE A 147 -7.60 7.34 7.55
C ILE A 147 -8.49 8.30 6.76
N LYS A 148 -9.45 7.78 5.99
CA LYS A 148 -10.35 8.59 5.17
C LYS A 148 -11.21 9.56 5.99
N ASN A 149 -11.63 9.14 7.18
CA ASN A 149 -12.46 9.95 8.07
C ASN A 149 -11.64 10.89 8.97
N GLY A 150 -10.32 10.95 8.83
CA GLY A 150 -9.44 11.76 9.66
C GLY A 150 -9.33 11.30 11.12
N LYS A 151 -9.88 10.12 11.45
CA LYS A 151 -9.88 9.55 12.80
C LYS A 151 -8.63 8.74 13.14
N TYR A 152 -7.70 8.64 12.21
CA TYR A 152 -6.43 7.93 12.44
C TYR A 152 -5.54 8.56 13.51
N LYS A 153 -5.80 9.84 13.82
CA LYS A 153 -5.07 10.63 14.84
C LYS A 153 -5.87 10.89 16.11
N ASP A 154 -7.02 10.24 16.28
CA ASP A 154 -7.82 10.36 17.51
C ASP A 154 -7.18 9.54 18.64
N TYR A 155 -6.00 9.95 19.05
CA TYR A 155 -5.42 9.54 20.31
C TYR A 155 -5.05 10.77 21.12
N ASP A 156 -5.40 10.75 22.38
CA ASP A 156 -4.94 11.75 23.32
C ASP A 156 -3.60 11.31 23.90
N LYS A 157 -2.62 12.19 23.86
CA LYS A 157 -1.40 12.00 24.65
C LYS A 157 -1.76 12.27 26.10
N VAL A 158 -1.41 11.35 26.97
CA VAL A 158 -1.73 11.44 28.40
C VAL A 158 -0.46 11.35 29.23
N ILE A 159 -0.46 12.08 30.35
CA ILE A 159 0.57 11.98 31.37
C ILE A 159 0.03 11.07 32.47
N PHE A 160 0.78 10.02 32.78
CA PHE A 160 0.50 9.17 33.91
C PHE A 160 1.26 9.66 35.13
N SER A 161 0.57 9.83 36.24
CA SER A 161 1.17 10.18 37.53
C SER A 161 0.69 9.21 38.62
N TRP A 162 1.53 9.06 39.66
CA TRP A 162 1.18 8.24 40.79
C TRP A 162 0.24 9.03 41.72
N ASP A 163 -0.89 8.42 42.08
CA ASP A 163 -1.87 9.00 43.00
C ASP A 163 -2.20 7.99 44.10
N SER A 164 -1.66 8.21 45.30
CA SER A 164 -1.85 7.34 46.46
C SER A 164 -3.29 7.28 46.97
N THR A 165 -4.16 8.17 46.51
CA THR A 165 -5.59 8.19 46.86
C THR A 165 -6.43 7.26 46.01
N LYS A 166 -5.90 6.79 44.89
CA LYS A 166 -6.55 5.86 43.97
C LYS A 166 -6.25 4.42 44.33
N GLN A 167 -7.24 3.55 44.20
CA GLN A 167 -7.10 2.14 44.51
C GLN A 167 -6.06 1.43 43.62
N ASN A 168 -5.88 1.88 42.35
CA ASN A 168 -4.89 1.39 41.42
C ASN A 168 -3.57 2.20 41.41
N GLY A 169 -3.48 3.28 42.22
CA GLY A 169 -2.30 4.11 42.34
C GLY A 169 -1.95 4.96 41.10
N VAL A 170 -2.81 5.00 40.09
CA VAL A 170 -2.53 5.71 38.84
C VAL A 170 -3.60 6.74 38.52
N ARG A 171 -3.14 7.96 38.22
CA ARG A 171 -3.93 9.04 37.62
C ARG A 171 -3.40 9.33 36.23
N TRP A 172 -4.28 9.68 35.32
CA TRP A 172 -3.93 10.16 34.00
C TRP A 172 -4.60 11.50 33.72
N GLU A 173 -3.90 12.33 32.98
CA GLU A 173 -4.39 13.63 32.51
C GLU A 173 -4.02 13.79 31.04
N ILE A 174 -4.86 14.47 30.26
CA ILE A 174 -4.53 14.77 28.85
C ILE A 174 -3.37 15.75 28.83
N ASP A 175 -2.34 15.44 28.03
CA ASP A 175 -1.22 16.34 27.83
C ASP A 175 -1.60 17.43 26.82
N MET A 176 -2.06 18.56 27.35
CA MET A 176 -2.46 19.73 26.54
C MET A 176 -1.30 20.44 25.85
N LEU A 177 -0.06 20.09 26.18
CA LEU A 177 1.17 20.70 25.62
C LEU A 177 1.85 19.79 24.59
N ALA A 178 1.41 18.56 24.45
CA ALA A 178 1.97 17.65 23.48
C ALA A 178 1.55 18.08 22.06
N GLU A 179 2.52 18.42 21.22
CA GLU A 179 2.27 18.64 19.80
C GLU A 179 1.73 17.36 19.13
N PRO A 180 0.81 17.50 18.15
CA PRO A 180 0.18 16.38 17.46
C PRO A 180 1.18 15.53 16.66
#